data_54cad0b73f1c38e7286495e495597d99
#
_entry.id   54cad0b73f1c38e7286495e495597d99
#
_cell.length_a   1.000
_cell.length_b   1.000
_cell.length_c   1.000
_cell.angle_alpha   90.00
_cell.angle_beta   90.00
_cell.angle_gamma   90.00
#
_symmetry.space_group_name_H-M   'P 1'
#
loop_
_entity.id
_entity.type
_entity.pdbx_description
1 polymer ?
#
loop_
_entity_poly.entity_id
_entity_poly.type
_entity_poly.pdbx_seq_one_letter_code
_entity_poly.pdbx_strand_id
1 'polypeptide(L)'
;KRLTAYAILRMSGNTGVAIGPAIGGFVAVQSYTIAFFVAAAGMVFYGLLIALRARETLPVFEERTERRTVFEGYGRILKDNAFLRFTLVFTLTSMLASLIWLILPVYTNIQFGIPENRYGFIPTTNALMVVTLQYLVTQITKRFKPLPVMTVGTAFYAIATGMIALFSGFWGFWVCMVVMTIGELILIPTSNTYTANLAPADMRGRYMSIYGLTHSVASGIAPLLGGFLSDSIAPRATWVGGGILGLVSVIAFLSLVIRSRAESDVN
;
A
#
# COMPACT_ATOMS: atom_id res chain seq x y z
N LYS A 1 19.28 -6.33 -3.54
CA LYS A 1 19.24 -6.63 -2.08
C LYS A 1 18.08 -5.91 -1.37
N ARG A 2 17.85 -4.58 -1.58
CA ARG A 2 16.77 -3.81 -0.92
C ARG A 2 15.37 -4.30 -1.31
N LEU A 3 15.12 -4.52 -2.59
CA LEU A 3 13.83 -5.01 -3.08
C LEU A 3 13.44 -6.35 -2.41
N THR A 4 14.39 -7.26 -2.30
CA THR A 4 14.19 -8.55 -1.62
C THR A 4 13.93 -8.37 -0.13
N ALA A 5 14.63 -7.45 0.55
CA ALA A 5 14.42 -7.15 1.96
C ALA A 5 13.00 -6.60 2.21
N TYR A 6 12.54 -5.64 1.39
CA TYR A 6 11.17 -5.13 1.49
C TYR A 6 10.12 -6.20 1.18
N ALA A 7 10.41 -7.11 0.23
CA ALA A 7 9.52 -8.23 -0.05
C ALA A 7 9.38 -9.16 1.17
N ILE A 8 10.49 -9.51 1.84
CA ILE A 8 10.48 -10.37 3.04
C ILE A 8 9.72 -9.69 4.20
N LEU A 9 10.00 -8.42 4.46
CA LEU A 9 9.29 -7.64 5.48
C LEU A 9 7.78 -7.65 5.23
N ARG A 10 7.40 -7.47 3.97
CA ARG A 10 6.00 -7.50 3.57
C ARG A 10 5.37 -8.88 3.76
N MET A 11 6.04 -9.95 3.37
CA MET A 11 5.58 -11.32 3.60
C MET A 11 5.34 -11.57 5.09
N SER A 12 6.26 -11.16 5.96
CA SER A 12 6.11 -11.28 7.41
C SER A 12 4.89 -10.50 7.94
N GLY A 13 4.70 -9.24 7.50
CA GLY A 13 3.54 -8.44 7.86
C GLY A 13 2.22 -9.09 7.40
N ASN A 14 2.16 -9.57 6.15
CA ASN A 14 0.98 -10.24 5.62
C ASN A 14 0.69 -11.59 6.29
N THR A 15 1.72 -12.31 6.75
CA THR A 15 1.53 -13.51 7.58
C THR A 15 0.78 -13.14 8.87
N GLY A 16 1.16 -12.03 9.50
CA GLY A 16 0.44 -11.50 10.67
C GLY A 16 -1.01 -11.12 10.34
N VAL A 17 -1.25 -10.47 9.20
CA VAL A 17 -2.61 -10.12 8.73
C VAL A 17 -3.45 -11.36 8.42
N ALA A 18 -2.84 -12.43 7.90
CA ALA A 18 -3.56 -13.68 7.61
C ALA A 18 -3.95 -14.45 8.89
N ILE A 19 -3.07 -14.48 9.88
CA ILE A 19 -3.25 -15.26 11.12
C ILE A 19 -3.96 -14.44 12.20
N GLY A 20 -3.70 -13.14 12.27
CA GLY A 20 -4.19 -12.24 13.31
C GLY A 20 -5.71 -12.27 13.48
N PRO A 21 -6.51 -12.07 12.41
CA PRO A 21 -7.97 -12.11 12.52
C PRO A 21 -8.51 -13.48 12.96
N ALA A 22 -7.86 -14.58 12.54
CA ALA A 22 -8.26 -15.92 12.96
C ALA A 22 -8.06 -16.11 14.47
N ILE A 23 -6.87 -15.76 15.00
CA ILE A 23 -6.60 -15.83 16.44
C ILE A 23 -7.49 -14.84 17.20
N GLY A 24 -7.55 -13.59 16.72
CA GLY A 24 -8.32 -12.52 17.34
C GLY A 24 -9.82 -12.84 17.40
N GLY A 25 -10.39 -13.38 16.32
CA GLY A 25 -11.78 -13.80 16.27
C GLY A 25 -12.09 -14.95 17.24
N PHE A 26 -11.20 -15.94 17.33
CA PHE A 26 -11.36 -17.06 18.26
C PHE A 26 -11.37 -16.62 19.73
N VAL A 27 -10.49 -15.68 20.07
CA VAL A 27 -10.39 -15.12 21.42
C VAL A 27 -11.55 -14.15 21.70
N ALA A 28 -11.97 -13.35 20.72
CA ALA A 28 -13.04 -12.37 20.85
C ALA A 28 -14.41 -13.01 21.13
N VAL A 29 -14.65 -14.23 20.61
CA VAL A 29 -15.87 -15.01 20.93
C VAL A 29 -15.97 -15.29 22.43
N GLN A 30 -14.85 -15.43 23.14
CA GLN A 30 -14.85 -15.65 24.60
C GLN A 30 -14.94 -14.32 25.35
N SER A 31 -14.15 -13.33 24.95
CA SER A 31 -14.15 -11.98 25.54
C SER A 31 -13.34 -11.01 24.69
N TYR A 32 -13.95 -9.88 24.32
CA TYR A 32 -13.23 -8.77 23.71
C TYR A 32 -12.11 -8.23 24.59
N THR A 33 -12.32 -8.20 25.91
CA THR A 33 -11.31 -7.76 26.87
C THR A 33 -10.06 -8.64 26.80
N ILE A 34 -10.23 -9.96 26.75
CA ILE A 34 -9.11 -10.91 26.60
C ILE A 34 -8.43 -10.70 25.26
N ALA A 35 -9.18 -10.51 24.17
CA ALA A 35 -8.61 -10.25 22.86
C ALA A 35 -7.71 -9.00 22.84
N PHE A 36 -8.13 -7.91 23.49
CA PHE A 36 -7.32 -6.70 23.61
C PHE A 36 -6.06 -6.92 24.46
N PHE A 37 -6.14 -7.66 25.57
CA PHE A 37 -4.95 -7.99 26.38
C PHE A 37 -3.96 -8.88 25.61
N VAL A 38 -4.43 -9.85 24.83
CA VAL A 38 -3.58 -10.70 23.98
C VAL A 38 -2.89 -9.85 22.91
N ALA A 39 -3.61 -8.93 22.26
CA ALA A 39 -3.03 -8.01 21.30
C ALA A 39 -1.99 -7.09 21.96
N ALA A 40 -2.30 -6.53 23.13
CA ALA A 40 -1.35 -5.69 23.87
C ALA A 40 -0.09 -6.46 24.28
N ALA A 41 -0.23 -7.70 24.76
CA ALA A 41 0.89 -8.56 25.10
C ALA A 41 1.77 -8.85 23.88
N GLY A 42 1.18 -9.08 22.70
CA GLY A 42 1.91 -9.23 21.43
C GLY A 42 2.73 -7.99 21.07
N MET A 43 2.16 -6.79 21.26
CA MET A 43 2.89 -5.53 21.01
C MET A 43 4.04 -5.32 21.99
N VAL A 44 3.83 -5.62 23.27
CA VAL A 44 4.89 -5.56 24.30
C VAL A 44 6.01 -6.56 23.96
N PHE A 45 5.66 -7.79 23.60
CA PHE A 45 6.63 -8.81 23.20
C PHE A 45 7.44 -8.36 21.98
N TYR A 46 6.78 -7.81 20.95
CA TYR A 46 7.45 -7.24 19.78
C TYR A 46 8.40 -6.10 20.16
N GLY A 47 7.97 -5.18 21.03
CA GLY A 47 8.80 -4.09 21.53
C GLY A 47 10.05 -4.60 22.28
N LEU A 48 9.87 -5.62 23.13
CA LEU A 48 10.99 -6.27 23.84
C LEU A 48 11.97 -6.96 22.87
N LEU A 49 11.47 -7.65 21.85
CA LEU A 49 12.34 -8.27 20.84
C LEU A 49 13.19 -7.23 20.12
N ILE A 50 12.61 -6.08 19.75
CA ILE A 50 13.35 -4.98 19.13
C ILE A 50 14.40 -4.45 20.13
N ALA A 51 14.01 -4.15 21.35
CA ALA A 51 14.91 -3.59 22.36
C ALA A 51 16.12 -4.49 22.66
N LEU A 52 15.89 -5.81 22.67
CA LEU A 52 16.93 -6.79 23.02
C LEU A 52 17.79 -7.26 21.82
N ARG A 53 17.22 -7.23 20.60
CA ARG A 53 17.87 -7.84 19.43
C ARG A 53 18.22 -6.87 18.31
N ALA A 54 17.53 -5.72 18.22
CA ALA A 54 17.85 -4.73 17.20
C ALA A 54 19.16 -4.05 17.52
N ARG A 55 20.10 -4.11 16.56
CA ARG A 55 21.38 -3.40 16.63
C ARG A 55 21.26 -2.09 15.88
N GLU A 56 21.89 -1.04 16.40
CA GLU A 56 22.03 0.20 15.65
C GLU A 56 22.87 -0.06 14.39
N THR A 57 22.27 0.25 13.24
CA THR A 57 22.89 0.04 11.92
C THR A 57 23.19 1.35 11.20
N LEU A 58 22.88 2.51 11.82
CA LEU A 58 23.28 3.80 11.29
C LEU A 58 24.81 3.89 11.34
N PRO A 59 25.47 4.23 10.21
CA PRO A 59 26.89 4.57 10.25
C PRO A 59 27.07 5.71 11.26
N VAL A 60 28.07 5.58 12.13
CA VAL A 60 28.50 6.70 12.98
C VAL A 60 29.03 7.75 12.01
N PHE A 61 28.22 8.71 11.67
CA PHE A 61 28.70 9.92 11.00
C PHE A 61 29.47 10.69 12.09
N GLU A 62 30.78 10.90 11.86
CA GLU A 62 31.55 11.84 12.67
C GLU A 62 30.73 13.09 12.88
N GLU A 63 30.63 13.53 14.13
CA GLU A 63 29.85 14.67 14.57
C GLU A 63 30.14 15.88 13.68
N ARG A 64 29.34 16.11 12.66
CA ARG A 64 29.16 17.46 12.15
C ARG A 64 28.35 18.21 13.19
N THR A 65 29.05 19.01 13.93
CA THR A 65 28.66 19.86 15.06
C THR A 65 27.64 20.96 14.67
N GLU A 66 26.77 20.72 13.73
CA GLU A 66 25.64 21.58 13.47
C GLU A 66 24.38 20.82 13.89
N ARG A 67 23.70 21.31 14.93
CA ARG A 67 22.34 20.97 15.29
C ARG A 67 21.45 21.28 14.08
N ARG A 68 21.40 20.35 13.10
CA ARG A 68 20.42 20.43 12.02
C ARG A 68 19.04 20.38 12.67
N THR A 69 18.30 21.47 12.58
CA THR A 69 16.93 21.51 13.05
C THR A 69 16.13 20.38 12.37
N VAL A 70 15.19 19.78 13.10
CA VAL A 70 14.37 18.66 12.62
C VAL A 70 13.74 18.99 11.26
N PHE A 71 13.49 20.28 10.99
CA PHE A 71 12.86 20.78 9.77
C PHE A 71 13.82 21.08 8.61
N GLU A 72 15.13 21.14 8.86
CA GLU A 72 16.16 21.61 7.91
C GLU A 72 16.39 20.62 6.74
N GLY A 73 15.75 19.70 6.46
CA GLY A 73 15.86 18.85 5.28
C GLY A 73 14.57 18.79 4.43
N TYR A 74 13.42 19.17 5.02
CA TYR A 74 12.15 19.09 4.29
C TYR A 74 12.05 20.09 3.15
N GLY A 75 12.64 21.28 3.29
CA GLY A 75 12.73 22.26 2.20
C GLY A 75 13.48 21.74 0.96
N ARG A 76 14.48 20.85 1.15
CA ARG A 76 15.18 20.21 0.05
C ARG A 76 14.33 19.15 -0.64
N ILE A 77 13.54 18.40 0.12
CA ILE A 77 12.60 17.39 -0.43
C ILE A 77 11.50 18.08 -1.24
N LEU A 78 10.97 19.20 -0.76
CA LEU A 78 9.95 19.99 -1.47
C LEU A 78 10.47 20.63 -2.78
N LYS A 79 11.78 20.66 -3.00
CA LYS A 79 12.41 21.08 -4.26
C LYS A 79 12.72 19.88 -5.19
N ASP A 80 12.59 18.65 -4.71
CA ASP A 80 12.78 17.45 -5.53
C ASP A 80 11.51 17.16 -6.34
N ASN A 81 11.44 17.79 -7.51
CA ASN A 81 10.28 17.65 -8.40
C ASN A 81 10.03 16.22 -8.87
N ALA A 82 11.06 15.39 -9.00
CA ALA A 82 10.92 14.00 -9.42
C ALA A 82 10.21 13.19 -8.31
N PHE A 83 10.66 13.36 -7.08
CA PHE A 83 10.06 12.70 -5.92
C PHE A 83 8.63 13.19 -5.65
N LEU A 84 8.37 14.51 -5.71
CA LEU A 84 7.04 15.06 -5.46
C LEU A 84 6.01 14.59 -6.50
N ARG A 85 6.38 14.60 -7.79
CA ARG A 85 5.50 14.09 -8.87
C ARG A 85 5.18 12.60 -8.65
N PHE A 86 6.20 11.80 -8.34
CA PHE A 86 6.01 10.39 -8.02
C PHE A 86 5.07 10.21 -6.83
N THR A 87 5.29 10.95 -5.73
CA THR A 87 4.48 10.86 -4.51
C THR A 87 3.03 11.23 -4.76
N LEU A 88 2.77 12.29 -5.54
CA LEU A 88 1.41 12.69 -5.92
C LEU A 88 0.71 11.60 -6.75
N VAL A 89 1.37 11.06 -7.77
CA VAL A 89 0.79 10.00 -8.61
C VAL A 89 0.57 8.73 -7.79
N PHE A 90 1.50 8.39 -6.90
CA PHE A 90 1.36 7.24 -6.02
C PHE A 90 0.23 7.40 -5.01
N THR A 91 -0.06 8.64 -4.56
CA THR A 91 -1.23 8.93 -3.69
C THR A 91 -2.54 8.57 -4.40
N LEU A 92 -2.70 8.93 -5.68
CA LEU A 92 -3.88 8.55 -6.45
C LEU A 92 -4.06 7.03 -6.51
N THR A 93 -2.98 6.29 -6.74
CA THR A 93 -3.03 4.81 -6.72
C THR A 93 -3.34 4.27 -5.33
N SER A 94 -2.80 4.87 -4.27
CA SER A 94 -3.09 4.49 -2.89
C SER A 94 -4.56 4.71 -2.52
N MET A 95 -5.22 5.68 -3.14
CA MET A 95 -6.67 5.89 -2.97
C MET A 95 -7.48 4.71 -3.50
N LEU A 96 -7.08 4.08 -4.60
CA LEU A 96 -7.73 2.86 -5.12
C LEU A 96 -7.66 1.72 -4.10
N ALA A 97 -6.47 1.51 -3.53
CA ALA A 97 -6.29 0.54 -2.47
C ALA A 97 -7.20 0.84 -1.27
N SER A 98 -7.23 2.12 -0.84
CA SER A 98 -8.04 2.54 0.31
C SER A 98 -9.54 2.34 0.08
N LEU A 99 -10.06 2.58 -1.14
CA LEU A 99 -11.44 2.25 -1.49
C LEU A 99 -11.73 0.76 -1.29
N ILE A 100 -10.87 -0.12 -1.80
CA ILE A 100 -11.07 -1.56 -1.70
C ILE A 100 -10.96 -2.03 -0.25
N TRP A 101 -9.95 -1.58 0.48
CA TRP A 101 -9.74 -2.03 1.85
C TRP A 101 -10.77 -1.51 2.85
N LEU A 102 -11.27 -0.28 2.67
CA LEU A 102 -12.12 0.38 3.67
C LEU A 102 -13.61 0.36 3.30
N ILE A 103 -13.95 0.44 2.00
CA ILE A 103 -15.36 0.54 1.58
C ILE A 103 -15.92 -0.81 1.12
N LEU A 104 -15.12 -1.67 0.48
CA LEU A 104 -15.63 -2.94 -0.04
C LEU A 104 -16.31 -3.82 1.02
N PRO A 105 -15.79 -4.00 2.26
CA PRO A 105 -16.45 -4.81 3.27
C PRO A 105 -17.86 -4.27 3.59
N VAL A 106 -17.99 -2.96 3.74
CA VAL A 106 -19.27 -2.29 4.02
C VAL A 106 -20.22 -2.40 2.82
N TYR A 107 -19.71 -2.15 1.62
CA TYR A 107 -20.47 -2.25 0.38
C TYR A 107 -21.03 -3.65 0.14
N THR A 108 -20.21 -4.68 0.32
CA THR A 108 -20.64 -6.08 0.12
C THR A 108 -21.66 -6.54 1.15
N ASN A 109 -21.55 -6.07 2.38
CA ASN A 109 -22.51 -6.39 3.44
C ASN A 109 -23.83 -5.68 3.21
N ILE A 110 -23.83 -4.35 3.05
CA ILE A 110 -25.06 -3.54 2.93
C ILE A 110 -25.82 -3.83 1.61
N GLN A 111 -25.10 -3.92 0.48
CA GLN A 111 -25.75 -4.03 -0.83
C GLN A 111 -26.08 -5.47 -1.24
N PHE A 112 -25.34 -6.45 -0.73
CA PHE A 112 -25.47 -7.85 -1.17
C PHE A 112 -25.67 -8.84 -0.02
N GLY A 113 -25.73 -8.39 1.22
CA GLY A 113 -25.95 -9.24 2.38
C GLY A 113 -24.83 -10.27 2.59
N ILE A 114 -23.61 -10.00 2.11
CA ILE A 114 -22.47 -10.92 2.32
C ILE A 114 -22.03 -10.81 3.77
N PRO A 115 -22.16 -11.88 4.57
CA PRO A 115 -21.84 -11.83 5.99
C PRO A 115 -20.31 -11.75 6.17
N GLU A 116 -19.88 -11.17 7.29
CA GLU A 116 -18.48 -10.88 7.62
C GLU A 116 -17.58 -12.13 7.59
N ASN A 117 -18.07 -13.26 8.07
CA ASN A 117 -17.33 -14.53 8.07
C ASN A 117 -17.04 -15.02 6.65
N ARG A 118 -17.95 -14.78 5.70
CA ARG A 118 -17.74 -15.11 4.29
C ARG A 118 -16.85 -14.07 3.61
N TYR A 119 -17.05 -12.77 3.90
CA TYR A 119 -16.20 -11.70 3.39
C TYR A 119 -14.73 -11.92 3.78
N GLY A 120 -14.46 -12.42 4.98
CA GLY A 120 -13.11 -12.67 5.49
C GLY A 120 -12.22 -13.50 4.57
N PHE A 121 -12.78 -14.36 3.73
CA PHE A 121 -12.00 -15.12 2.73
C PHE A 121 -11.37 -14.23 1.64
N ILE A 122 -11.95 -13.05 1.37
CA ILE A 122 -11.43 -12.11 0.37
C ILE A 122 -10.06 -11.54 0.81
N PRO A 123 -9.92 -10.87 1.96
CA PRO A 123 -8.62 -10.42 2.45
C PRO A 123 -7.66 -11.56 2.80
N THR A 124 -8.16 -12.73 3.23
CA THR A 124 -7.33 -13.92 3.47
C THR A 124 -6.66 -14.38 2.18
N THR A 125 -7.39 -14.35 1.05
CA THR A 125 -6.80 -14.68 -0.27
C THR A 125 -5.68 -13.71 -0.64
N ASN A 126 -5.86 -12.40 -0.43
CA ASN A 126 -4.79 -11.43 -0.63
C ASN A 126 -3.55 -11.79 0.21
N ALA A 127 -3.72 -12.00 1.50
CA ALA A 127 -2.61 -12.30 2.41
C ALA A 127 -1.88 -13.59 1.98
N LEU A 128 -2.62 -14.64 1.60
CA LEU A 128 -2.05 -15.91 1.12
C LEU A 128 -1.26 -15.71 -0.18
N MET A 129 -1.82 -14.98 -1.15
CA MET A 129 -1.12 -14.65 -2.40
C MET A 129 0.17 -13.85 -2.13
N VAL A 130 0.14 -12.89 -1.21
CA VAL A 130 1.34 -12.13 -0.86
C VAL A 130 2.40 -13.03 -0.22
N VAL A 131 2.02 -13.88 0.72
CA VAL A 131 2.98 -14.79 1.37
C VAL A 131 3.61 -15.75 0.36
N THR A 132 2.83 -16.29 -0.56
CA THR A 132 3.30 -17.34 -1.49
C THR A 132 3.98 -16.77 -2.74
N LEU A 133 3.45 -15.70 -3.31
CA LEU A 133 3.86 -15.21 -4.64
C LEU A 133 4.81 -14.00 -4.59
N GLN A 134 4.89 -13.26 -3.47
CA GLN A 134 5.65 -12.00 -3.39
C GLN A 134 7.11 -12.19 -3.82
N TYR A 135 7.78 -13.24 -3.35
CA TYR A 135 9.18 -13.46 -3.69
C TYR A 135 9.36 -13.70 -5.19
N LEU A 136 8.53 -14.55 -5.80
CA LEU A 136 8.58 -14.85 -7.23
C LEU A 136 8.34 -13.60 -8.08
N VAL A 137 7.27 -12.85 -7.81
CA VAL A 137 6.94 -11.63 -8.55
C VAL A 137 8.06 -10.59 -8.41
N THR A 138 8.64 -10.46 -7.22
CA THR A 138 9.78 -9.57 -6.98
C THR A 138 11.01 -9.96 -7.80
N GLN A 139 11.31 -11.28 -7.96
CA GLN A 139 12.44 -11.74 -8.79
C GLN A 139 12.24 -11.43 -10.28
N ILE A 140 10.99 -11.39 -10.74
CA ILE A 140 10.65 -11.04 -12.13
C ILE A 140 10.74 -9.52 -12.29
N THR A 141 10.08 -8.76 -11.44
CA THR A 141 9.93 -7.30 -11.58
C THR A 141 11.24 -6.54 -11.44
N LYS A 142 12.19 -7.04 -10.63
CA LYS A 142 13.51 -6.40 -10.45
C LYS A 142 14.36 -6.33 -11.73
N ARG A 143 13.98 -7.04 -12.79
CA ARG A 143 14.68 -7.04 -14.09
C ARG A 143 14.28 -5.87 -14.96
N PHE A 144 13.24 -5.14 -14.60
CA PHE A 144 12.66 -4.05 -15.40
C PHE A 144 12.83 -2.71 -14.70
N LYS A 145 12.70 -1.63 -15.49
CA LYS A 145 12.72 -0.26 -14.94
C LYS A 145 11.52 -0.04 -14.00
N PRO A 146 11.71 0.64 -12.85
CA PRO A 146 10.67 0.76 -11.82
C PRO A 146 9.38 1.43 -12.28
N LEU A 147 9.45 2.57 -12.98
CA LEU A 147 8.27 3.34 -13.40
C LEU A 147 7.33 2.55 -14.32
N PRO A 148 7.77 1.86 -15.40
CA PRO A 148 6.92 0.98 -16.19
C PRO A 148 6.30 -0.15 -15.36
N VAL A 149 7.06 -0.75 -14.44
CA VAL A 149 6.57 -1.82 -13.54
C VAL A 149 5.44 -1.28 -12.66
N MET A 150 5.61 -0.09 -12.07
CA MET A 150 4.58 0.55 -11.26
C MET A 150 3.35 0.92 -12.08
N THR A 151 3.52 1.34 -13.34
CA THR A 151 2.39 1.60 -14.25
C THR A 151 1.54 0.36 -14.45
N VAL A 152 2.16 -0.81 -14.67
CA VAL A 152 1.44 -2.09 -14.80
C VAL A 152 0.72 -2.43 -13.49
N GLY A 153 1.38 -2.31 -12.35
CA GLY A 153 0.76 -2.54 -11.04
C GLY A 153 -0.45 -1.63 -10.80
N THR A 154 -0.35 -0.35 -11.14
CA THR A 154 -1.45 0.61 -11.05
C THR A 154 -2.61 0.26 -11.99
N ALA A 155 -2.32 -0.27 -13.20
CA ALA A 155 -3.35 -0.72 -14.11
C ALA A 155 -4.17 -1.88 -13.52
N PHE A 156 -3.55 -2.83 -12.83
CA PHE A 156 -4.26 -3.89 -12.11
C PHE A 156 -5.17 -3.33 -11.00
N TYR A 157 -4.72 -2.31 -10.26
CA TYR A 157 -5.57 -1.63 -9.28
C TYR A 157 -6.76 -0.93 -9.92
N ALA A 158 -6.54 -0.22 -11.03
CA ALA A 158 -7.60 0.47 -11.78
C ALA A 158 -8.65 -0.53 -12.29
N ILE A 159 -8.21 -1.63 -12.90
CA ILE A 159 -9.08 -2.70 -13.39
C ILE A 159 -9.87 -3.31 -12.22
N ALA A 160 -9.19 -3.69 -11.14
CA ALA A 160 -9.85 -4.30 -9.98
C ALA A 160 -10.93 -3.39 -9.39
N THR A 161 -10.61 -2.10 -9.17
CA THR A 161 -11.55 -1.14 -8.60
C THR A 161 -12.75 -0.91 -9.52
N GLY A 162 -12.53 -0.73 -10.82
CA GLY A 162 -13.60 -0.55 -11.80
C GLY A 162 -14.48 -1.79 -11.97
N MET A 163 -13.89 -2.98 -11.93
CA MET A 163 -14.62 -4.26 -12.05
C MET A 163 -15.61 -4.47 -10.90
N ILE A 164 -15.39 -3.92 -9.71
CA ILE A 164 -16.33 -4.05 -8.58
C ILE A 164 -17.71 -3.51 -8.96
N ALA A 165 -17.77 -2.45 -9.78
CA ALA A 165 -19.05 -1.92 -10.26
C ALA A 165 -19.86 -2.92 -11.10
N LEU A 166 -19.24 -3.93 -11.68
CA LEU A 166 -19.87 -4.89 -12.60
C LEU A 166 -20.38 -6.15 -11.89
N PHE A 167 -19.92 -6.41 -10.67
CA PHE A 167 -20.25 -7.63 -9.96
C PHE A 167 -21.29 -7.40 -8.86
N SER A 168 -22.04 -8.46 -8.54
CA SER A 168 -23.11 -8.47 -7.54
C SER A 168 -23.04 -9.62 -6.55
N GLY A 169 -21.92 -10.36 -6.49
CA GLY A 169 -21.79 -11.52 -5.63
C GLY A 169 -20.38 -11.79 -5.17
N PHE A 170 -20.27 -12.63 -4.14
CA PHE A 170 -19.00 -12.98 -3.48
C PHE A 170 -17.86 -13.30 -4.44
N TRP A 171 -18.09 -14.19 -5.42
CA TRP A 171 -17.05 -14.62 -6.35
C TRP A 171 -16.53 -13.49 -7.25
N GLY A 172 -17.42 -12.55 -7.63
CA GLY A 172 -17.00 -11.37 -8.39
C GLY A 172 -16.06 -10.48 -7.57
N PHE A 173 -16.42 -10.20 -6.32
CA PHE A 173 -15.57 -9.41 -5.43
C PHE A 173 -14.26 -10.13 -5.07
N TRP A 174 -14.31 -11.45 -4.95
CA TRP A 174 -13.12 -12.28 -4.77
C TRP A 174 -12.17 -12.16 -5.96
N VAL A 175 -12.68 -12.24 -7.20
CA VAL A 175 -11.86 -12.02 -8.41
C VAL A 175 -11.26 -10.63 -8.44
N CYS A 176 -12.03 -9.59 -8.08
CA CYS A 176 -11.50 -8.23 -7.99
C CYS A 176 -10.33 -8.14 -7.00
N MET A 177 -10.43 -8.81 -5.84
CA MET A 177 -9.33 -8.87 -4.86
C MET A 177 -8.11 -9.58 -5.43
N VAL A 178 -8.29 -10.70 -6.16
CA VAL A 178 -7.18 -11.42 -6.82
C VAL A 178 -6.46 -10.49 -7.82
N VAL A 179 -7.23 -9.79 -8.67
CA VAL A 179 -6.68 -8.84 -9.66
C VAL A 179 -5.94 -7.70 -8.97
N MET A 180 -6.52 -7.11 -7.92
CA MET A 180 -5.87 -6.08 -7.12
C MET A 180 -4.55 -6.60 -6.52
N THR A 181 -4.57 -7.81 -5.96
CA THR A 181 -3.40 -8.41 -5.30
C THR A 181 -2.24 -8.61 -6.29
N ILE A 182 -2.51 -8.99 -7.54
CA ILE A 182 -1.46 -9.06 -8.58
C ILE A 182 -0.80 -7.68 -8.74
N GLY A 183 -1.60 -6.61 -8.85
CA GLY A 183 -1.10 -5.24 -8.89
C GLY A 183 -0.28 -4.89 -7.66
N GLU A 184 -0.73 -5.28 -6.49
CA GLU A 184 -0.09 -5.05 -5.20
C GLU A 184 1.27 -5.72 -5.08
N LEU A 185 1.38 -6.96 -5.50
CA LEU A 185 2.64 -7.72 -5.53
C LEU A 185 3.71 -7.04 -6.40
N ILE A 186 3.28 -6.40 -7.49
CA ILE A 186 4.16 -5.67 -8.42
C ILE A 186 4.51 -4.29 -7.88
N LEU A 187 3.51 -3.54 -7.42
CA LEU A 187 3.59 -2.12 -7.13
C LEU A 187 4.36 -1.82 -5.84
N ILE A 188 3.98 -2.45 -4.72
CA ILE A 188 4.43 -2.04 -3.39
C ILE A 188 5.94 -2.23 -3.17
N PRO A 189 6.57 -3.39 -3.45
CA PRO A 189 8.01 -3.52 -3.25
C PRO A 189 8.81 -2.63 -4.22
N THR A 190 8.26 -2.41 -5.43
CA THR A 190 8.89 -1.55 -6.43
C THR A 190 8.88 -0.08 -6.01
N SER A 191 7.75 0.43 -5.50
CA SER A 191 7.61 1.82 -5.04
C SER A 191 8.46 2.10 -3.79
N ASN A 192 8.50 1.18 -2.83
CA ASN A 192 9.39 1.28 -1.67
C ASN A 192 10.87 1.38 -2.08
N THR A 193 11.29 0.52 -3.02
CA THR A 193 12.65 0.50 -3.51
C THR A 193 12.98 1.75 -4.31
N TYR A 194 12.06 2.20 -5.16
CA TYR A 194 12.20 3.41 -5.95
C TYR A 194 12.36 4.65 -5.06
N THR A 195 11.50 4.81 -4.05
CA THR A 195 11.61 5.88 -3.05
C THR A 195 12.95 5.86 -2.33
N ALA A 196 13.39 4.69 -1.85
CA ALA A 196 14.66 4.54 -1.14
C ALA A 196 15.88 4.82 -2.04
N ASN A 197 15.75 4.66 -3.37
CA ASN A 197 16.82 4.94 -4.33
C ASN A 197 16.83 6.41 -4.79
N LEU A 198 15.69 7.09 -4.84
CA LEU A 198 15.61 8.53 -5.09
C LEU A 198 16.23 9.33 -3.93
N ALA A 199 16.10 8.83 -2.73
CA ALA A 199 16.54 9.54 -1.54
C ALA A 199 18.07 9.58 -1.42
N PRO A 200 18.67 10.77 -1.16
CA PRO A 200 20.05 10.87 -0.72
C PRO A 200 20.29 10.03 0.54
N ALA A 201 21.52 9.54 0.71
CA ALA A 201 21.85 8.59 1.78
C ALA A 201 21.51 9.12 3.20
N ASP A 202 21.72 10.42 3.41
CA ASP A 202 21.48 11.14 4.66
C ASP A 202 20.00 11.54 4.88
N MET A 203 19.13 11.37 3.86
CA MET A 203 17.74 11.82 3.91
C MET A 203 16.71 10.70 3.71
N ARG A 204 17.14 9.44 3.60
CA ARG A 204 16.25 8.30 3.30
C ARG A 204 15.05 8.20 4.25
N GLY A 205 15.25 8.37 5.54
CA GLY A 205 14.16 8.32 6.51
C GLY A 205 13.08 9.38 6.23
N ARG A 206 13.49 10.60 5.88
CA ARG A 206 12.56 11.69 5.56
C ARG A 206 11.78 11.44 4.26
N TYR A 207 12.45 10.95 3.20
CA TYR A 207 11.78 10.55 1.97
C TYR A 207 10.77 9.43 2.20
N MET A 208 11.15 8.40 2.95
CA MET A 208 10.25 7.30 3.30
C MET A 208 9.08 7.76 4.17
N SER A 209 9.27 8.75 5.05
CA SER A 209 8.17 9.33 5.83
C SER A 209 7.16 10.06 4.95
N ILE A 210 7.61 10.91 4.01
CA ILE A 210 6.71 11.58 3.07
C ILE A 210 6.01 10.56 2.15
N TYR A 211 6.74 9.55 1.68
CA TYR A 211 6.14 8.46 0.93
C TYR A 211 5.07 7.71 1.76
N GLY A 212 5.31 7.47 3.05
CA GLY A 212 4.33 6.87 3.96
C GLY A 212 3.06 7.72 4.12
N LEU A 213 3.16 9.04 4.07
CA LEU A 213 2.00 9.95 4.11
C LEU A 213 1.03 9.73 2.93
N THR A 214 1.50 9.23 1.78
CA THR A 214 0.62 8.94 0.64
C THR A 214 -0.52 7.99 1.02
N HIS A 215 -0.19 6.97 1.81
CA HIS A 215 -1.19 6.02 2.31
C HIS A 215 -2.14 6.66 3.31
N SER A 216 -1.64 7.47 4.25
CA SER A 216 -2.46 8.16 5.25
C SER A 216 -3.41 9.16 4.60
N VAL A 217 -2.92 9.96 3.64
CA VAL A 217 -3.73 10.91 2.86
C VAL A 217 -4.79 10.15 2.06
N ALA A 218 -4.40 9.08 1.37
CA ALA A 218 -5.31 8.25 0.60
C ALA A 218 -6.42 7.63 1.47
N SER A 219 -6.07 7.11 2.64
CA SER A 219 -7.02 6.50 3.57
C SER A 219 -7.98 7.51 4.22
N GLY A 220 -7.59 8.78 4.30
CA GLY A 220 -8.48 9.85 4.74
C GLY A 220 -9.42 10.34 3.63
N ILE A 221 -8.88 10.55 2.43
CA ILE A 221 -9.64 11.18 1.33
C ILE A 221 -10.52 10.16 0.58
N ALA A 222 -10.02 8.97 0.29
CA ALA A 222 -10.73 8.02 -0.57
C ALA A 222 -12.08 7.57 0.00
N PRO A 223 -12.23 7.24 1.29
CA PRO A 223 -13.52 6.89 1.86
C PRO A 223 -14.52 8.06 1.85
N LEU A 224 -14.05 9.29 2.04
CA LEU A 224 -14.91 10.48 1.98
C LEU A 224 -15.47 10.67 0.56
N LEU A 225 -14.63 10.59 -0.46
CA LEU A 225 -15.07 10.69 -1.85
C LEU A 225 -15.95 9.50 -2.25
N GLY A 226 -15.57 8.29 -1.83
CA GLY A 226 -16.35 7.09 -2.10
C GLY A 226 -17.71 7.11 -1.44
N GLY A 227 -17.81 7.54 -0.18
CA GLY A 227 -19.07 7.74 0.52
C GLY A 227 -19.92 8.82 -0.12
N PHE A 228 -19.35 9.96 -0.46
CA PHE A 228 -20.07 11.03 -1.17
C PHE A 228 -20.67 10.55 -2.50
N LEU A 229 -19.91 9.82 -3.30
CA LEU A 229 -20.42 9.25 -4.56
C LEU A 229 -21.50 8.21 -4.32
N SER A 230 -21.34 7.38 -3.29
CA SER A 230 -22.34 6.38 -2.90
C SER A 230 -23.66 7.00 -2.51
N ASP A 231 -23.62 8.05 -1.68
CA ASP A 231 -24.80 8.65 -1.08
C ASP A 231 -25.50 9.64 -2.04
N SER A 232 -24.70 10.37 -2.86
CA SER A 232 -25.24 11.40 -3.75
C SER A 232 -25.73 10.87 -5.11
N ILE A 233 -25.19 9.71 -5.56
CA ILE A 233 -25.48 9.17 -6.88
C ILE A 233 -26.06 7.75 -6.78
N ALA A 234 -25.21 6.80 -6.39
CA ALA A 234 -25.57 5.41 -6.17
C ALA A 234 -24.36 4.65 -5.55
N PRO A 235 -24.59 3.57 -4.82
CA PRO A 235 -23.49 2.77 -4.22
C PRO A 235 -22.45 2.27 -5.24
N ARG A 236 -22.87 1.99 -6.47
CA ARG A 236 -21.96 1.62 -7.57
C ARG A 236 -21.11 2.77 -8.10
N ALA A 237 -21.52 4.02 -7.91
CA ALA A 237 -20.78 5.19 -8.38
C ALA A 237 -19.40 5.32 -7.74
N THR A 238 -19.23 4.85 -6.50
CA THR A 238 -17.93 4.74 -5.83
C THR A 238 -16.92 3.96 -6.67
N TRP A 239 -17.33 2.84 -7.23
CA TRP A 239 -16.47 1.94 -8.00
C TRP A 239 -16.22 2.42 -9.42
N VAL A 240 -17.20 3.03 -10.04
CA VAL A 240 -17.03 3.72 -11.34
C VAL A 240 -16.07 4.89 -11.19
N GLY A 241 -16.27 5.73 -10.17
CA GLY A 241 -15.37 6.84 -9.85
C GLY A 241 -13.95 6.35 -9.52
N GLY A 242 -13.85 5.25 -8.77
CA GLY A 242 -12.59 4.58 -8.51
C GLY A 242 -11.90 4.09 -9.80
N GLY A 243 -12.64 3.49 -10.72
CA GLY A 243 -12.12 3.09 -12.04
C GLY A 243 -11.60 4.28 -12.86
N ILE A 244 -12.33 5.39 -12.87
CA ILE A 244 -11.91 6.64 -13.53
C ILE A 244 -10.62 7.18 -12.87
N LEU A 245 -10.59 7.27 -11.55
CA LEU A 245 -9.40 7.67 -10.81
C LEU A 245 -8.21 6.75 -11.12
N GLY A 246 -8.47 5.45 -11.28
CA GLY A 246 -7.48 4.46 -11.68
C GLY A 246 -6.89 4.74 -13.06
N LEU A 247 -7.73 5.05 -14.05
CA LEU A 247 -7.26 5.44 -15.39
C LEU A 247 -6.42 6.71 -15.34
N VAL A 248 -6.84 7.72 -14.58
CA VAL A 248 -6.05 8.94 -14.36
C VAL A 248 -4.69 8.60 -13.74
N SER A 249 -4.65 7.69 -12.74
CA SER A 249 -3.41 7.25 -12.10
C SER A 249 -2.47 6.54 -13.09
N VAL A 250 -2.99 5.68 -13.96
CA VAL A 250 -2.21 4.99 -15.00
C VAL A 250 -1.63 5.99 -15.99
N ILE A 251 -2.43 6.94 -16.49
CA ILE A 251 -1.98 8.00 -17.40
C ILE A 251 -0.90 8.86 -16.73
N ALA A 252 -1.08 9.19 -15.45
CA ALA A 252 -0.10 9.96 -14.68
C ALA A 252 1.22 9.19 -14.53
N PHE A 253 1.20 7.88 -14.26
CA PHE A 253 2.41 7.05 -14.24
C PHE A 253 3.07 6.96 -15.63
N LEU A 254 2.29 6.81 -16.70
CA LEU A 254 2.82 6.83 -18.07
C LEU A 254 3.52 8.16 -18.37
N SER A 255 2.99 9.29 -17.91
CA SER A 255 3.64 10.59 -18.07
C SER A 255 5.00 10.66 -17.35
N LEU A 256 5.13 10.04 -16.18
CA LEU A 256 6.41 9.92 -15.47
C LEU A 256 7.41 9.06 -16.26
N VAL A 257 6.95 7.96 -16.87
CA VAL A 257 7.79 7.10 -17.72
C VAL A 257 8.35 7.87 -18.91
N ILE A 258 7.50 8.63 -19.62
CA ILE A 258 7.90 9.41 -20.80
C ILE A 258 8.93 10.48 -20.39
N ARG A 259 8.68 11.22 -19.31
CA ARG A 259 9.59 12.25 -18.81
C ARG A 259 10.95 11.69 -18.41
N SER A 260 10.96 10.56 -17.69
CA SER A 260 12.22 9.94 -17.26
C SER A 260 13.07 9.43 -18.44
N ARG A 261 12.45 9.07 -19.56
CA ARG A 261 13.17 8.73 -20.80
C ARG A 261 13.76 9.99 -21.45
N ALA A 262 12.98 11.04 -21.59
CA ALA A 262 13.45 12.29 -22.17
C ALA A 262 14.63 12.90 -21.38
N GLU A 263 14.61 12.81 -20.05
CA GLU A 263 15.72 13.27 -19.19
C GLU A 263 16.98 12.38 -19.34
N SER A 264 16.82 11.08 -19.64
CA SER A 264 17.94 10.16 -19.86
C SER A 264 18.57 10.29 -21.25
N ASP A 265 17.85 10.80 -22.24
CA ASP A 265 18.32 10.96 -23.62
C ASP A 265 19.06 12.32 -23.83
N VAL A 266 18.96 13.24 -22.87
CA VAL A 266 19.61 14.57 -22.89
C VAL A 266 20.93 14.59 -22.10
N ASN A 267 21.17 13.61 -21.23
CA ASN A 267 22.40 13.46 -20.43
C ASN A 267 23.29 12.34 -20.97
#